data_a0a6240fcbba7f3e963d8ee00f2498d0
#
_entry.id   a0a6240fcbba7f3e963d8ee00f2498d0
#
_cell.length_a   1.000
_cell.length_b   1.000
_cell.length_c   1.000
_cell.angle_alpha   90.00
_cell.angle_beta   90.00
_cell.angle_gamma   90.00
#
_symmetry.space_group_name_H-M   'P 1'
#
loop_
_entity.id
_entity.type
_entity.pdbx_description
1 polymer ?
#
loop_
_entity_poly.entity_id
_entity_poly.type
_entity_poly.pdbx_seq_one_letter_code
_entity_poly.pdbx_strand_id
1 'polypeptide(L)'
;MTVNKEDFYNWQEATRVDSVRFRKASPNLVALKDYVMKRWGGSSLGLYGVRPIRGGESMSSHSYGAAWDWRYNTRREAQAAIRFLIKHSEELGIQAIHDYYGGTIWRSVRPAPDEGGWKPQPNNTVTGMGQAWAKWLHIETTKFAWGKSKRIEDRLV
;
A
#
# COMPACT_ATOMS: atom_id res chain seq x y z
N MET A 1 14.46 -7.09 -0.51
CA MET A 1 14.64 -6.61 0.88
C MET A 1 13.30 -6.53 1.56
N THR A 2 13.12 -7.25 2.63
CA THR A 2 11.91 -7.15 3.44
C THR A 2 12.01 -5.90 4.31
N VAL A 3 10.97 -5.07 4.33
CA VAL A 3 10.91 -3.91 5.24
C VAL A 3 10.89 -4.44 6.66
N ASN A 4 11.83 -4.01 7.49
CA ASN A 4 11.85 -4.45 8.87
C ASN A 4 10.81 -3.69 9.71
N LYS A 5 10.51 -4.23 10.89
CA LYS A 5 9.47 -3.69 11.77
C LYS A 5 9.75 -2.25 12.19
N GLU A 6 11.00 -1.95 12.49
CA GLU A 6 11.42 -0.62 12.92
C GLU A 6 11.22 0.41 11.80
N ASP A 7 11.64 0.09 10.59
CA ASP A 7 11.47 0.97 9.43
C ASP A 7 9.99 1.22 9.12
N PHE A 8 9.16 0.19 9.28
CA PHE A 8 7.72 0.32 9.07
C PHE A 8 7.09 1.30 10.08
N TYR A 9 7.44 1.17 11.35
CA TYR A 9 6.90 2.06 12.39
C TYR A 9 7.50 3.45 12.33
N ASN A 10 8.77 3.60 11.97
CA ASN A 10 9.38 4.91 11.75
C ASN A 10 8.71 5.68 10.63
N TRP A 11 8.18 4.98 9.65
CA TRP A 11 7.35 5.58 8.60
C TRP A 11 6.10 6.23 9.20
N GLN A 12 5.51 5.60 10.19
CA GLN A 12 4.36 6.15 10.91
C GLN A 12 4.72 7.20 11.95
N GLU A 13 5.88 7.08 12.57
CA GLU A 13 6.35 8.03 13.59
C GLU A 13 6.88 9.34 13.00
N ALA A 14 7.44 9.30 11.82
CA ALA A 14 7.89 10.49 11.10
C ALA A 14 6.74 11.46 10.75
N THR A 15 5.56 11.20 11.28
CA THR A 15 4.31 11.72 10.78
C THR A 15 4.05 13.17 11.03
N ARG A 16 4.46 13.71 12.13
CA ARG A 16 4.02 15.06 12.48
C ARG A 16 4.93 16.13 11.90
N VAL A 17 6.20 15.84 11.81
CA VAL A 17 7.20 16.79 11.34
C VAL A 17 7.46 16.61 9.85
N ASP A 18 7.50 15.35 9.41
CA ASP A 18 7.84 15.00 8.03
C ASP A 18 6.63 14.96 7.09
N SER A 19 5.40 14.96 7.60
CA SER A 19 4.21 15.06 6.76
C SER A 19 4.18 16.31 5.90
N VAL A 20 4.83 17.36 6.34
CA VAL A 20 5.00 18.60 5.56
C VAL A 20 5.98 18.41 4.40
N ARG A 21 6.92 17.48 4.52
CA ARG A 21 7.92 17.16 3.51
C ARG A 21 7.33 16.45 2.31
N PHE A 22 6.27 15.70 2.50
CA PHE A 22 5.65 14.83 1.49
C PHE A 22 4.27 15.33 1.09
N ARG A 23 4.19 16.54 0.58
CA ARG A 23 2.92 17.21 0.21
C ARG A 23 2.28 16.68 -1.07
N LYS A 24 2.71 15.52 -1.54
CA LYS A 24 2.24 14.93 -2.80
C LYS A 24 2.39 13.42 -2.75
N ALA A 25 1.75 12.73 -3.69
CA ALA A 25 2.01 11.32 -3.92
C ALA A 25 3.49 11.12 -4.28
N SER A 26 4.10 10.07 -3.73
CA SER A 26 5.49 9.76 -4.06
C SER A 26 5.64 9.41 -5.54
N PRO A 27 6.78 9.72 -6.16
CA PRO A 27 7.06 9.29 -7.53
C PRO A 27 6.90 7.79 -7.74
N ASN A 28 7.33 6.99 -6.77
CA ASN A 28 7.16 5.53 -6.81
C ASN A 28 5.67 5.13 -6.83
N LEU A 29 4.86 5.77 -6.01
CA LEU A 29 3.43 5.48 -5.94
C LEU A 29 2.72 5.86 -7.24
N VAL A 30 3.08 6.98 -7.84
CA VAL A 30 2.53 7.41 -9.13
C VAL A 30 2.89 6.40 -10.23
N ALA A 31 4.13 5.96 -10.29
CA ALA A 31 4.58 4.95 -11.26
C ALA A 31 3.83 3.63 -11.07
N LEU A 32 3.62 3.22 -9.83
CA LEU A 32 2.87 2.02 -9.49
C LEU A 32 1.40 2.12 -9.93
N LYS A 33 0.75 3.23 -9.61
CA LYS A 33 -0.63 3.48 -10.02
C LYS A 33 -0.77 3.43 -11.54
N ASP A 34 0.09 4.10 -12.25
CA ASP A 34 0.04 4.14 -13.72
C ASP A 34 0.17 2.73 -14.32
N TYR A 35 1.07 1.92 -13.78
CA TYR A 35 1.24 0.54 -14.24
C TYR A 35 0.02 -0.33 -13.94
N VAL A 36 -0.48 -0.30 -12.73
CA VAL A 36 -1.63 -1.13 -12.31
C VAL A 36 -2.88 -0.77 -13.12
N MET A 37 -3.15 0.51 -13.27
CA MET A 37 -4.33 0.95 -14.03
C MET A 37 -4.20 0.68 -15.52
N LYS A 38 -2.99 0.76 -16.07
CA LYS A 38 -2.73 0.39 -17.47
C LYS A 38 -2.96 -1.11 -17.70
N ARG A 39 -2.54 -1.94 -16.76
CA ARG A 39 -2.61 -3.41 -16.87
C ARG A 39 -4.00 -3.96 -16.56
N TRP A 40 -4.66 -3.46 -15.51
CA TRP A 40 -5.92 -4.01 -15.01
C TRP A 40 -7.09 -3.02 -15.03
N GLY A 41 -6.86 -1.77 -15.38
CA GLY A 41 -7.91 -0.77 -15.38
C GLY A 41 -8.34 -0.33 -13.99
N GLY A 42 -9.63 -0.08 -13.83
CA GLY A 42 -10.18 0.40 -12.57
C GLY A 42 -10.10 1.91 -12.42
N SER A 43 -10.26 2.37 -11.19
CA SER A 43 -10.28 3.80 -10.84
C SER A 43 -9.40 4.09 -9.64
N SER A 44 -8.80 5.25 -9.61
CA SER A 44 -8.08 5.74 -8.44
C SER A 44 -9.05 6.40 -7.46
N LEU A 45 -9.04 5.96 -6.20
CA LEU A 45 -9.81 6.58 -5.12
C LEU A 45 -9.00 7.59 -4.32
N GLY A 46 -7.70 7.69 -4.55
CA GLY A 46 -6.83 8.68 -3.96
C GLY A 46 -5.44 8.18 -3.64
N LEU A 47 -4.48 9.08 -3.72
CA LEU A 47 -3.06 8.81 -3.44
C LEU A 47 -2.55 9.59 -2.24
N TYR A 48 -2.91 10.87 -2.14
CA TYR A 48 -2.40 11.74 -1.09
C TYR A 48 -3.55 12.43 -0.36
N GLY A 49 -3.43 12.49 0.95
CA GLY A 49 -4.35 13.23 1.79
C GLY A 49 -3.88 13.23 3.23
N VAL A 50 -3.80 14.40 3.84
CA VAL A 50 -3.39 14.54 5.23
C VAL A 50 -4.57 14.26 6.12
N ARG A 51 -4.54 13.10 6.78
CA ARG A 51 -5.62 12.68 7.68
C ARG A 51 -5.13 11.62 8.67
N PRO A 52 -5.72 11.53 9.86
CA PRO A 52 -5.48 10.42 10.76
C PRO A 52 -6.12 9.13 10.22
N ILE A 53 -5.66 7.99 10.72
CA ILE A 53 -6.32 6.70 10.50
C ILE A 53 -7.73 6.78 11.10
N ARG A 54 -8.71 6.22 10.42
CA ARG A 54 -10.08 6.16 10.94
C ARG A 54 -10.11 5.44 12.30
N GLY A 55 -10.64 6.12 13.30
CA GLY A 55 -10.72 5.59 14.66
C GLY A 55 -9.42 5.64 15.43
N GLY A 56 -8.40 6.34 14.95
CA GLY A 56 -7.10 6.47 15.60
C GLY A 56 -6.52 7.87 15.50
N GLU A 57 -5.43 8.09 16.24
CA GLU A 57 -4.72 9.37 16.26
C GLU A 57 -3.50 9.37 15.32
N SER A 58 -3.01 8.19 14.94
CA SER A 58 -1.89 8.06 14.02
C SER A 58 -2.26 8.53 12.63
N MET A 59 -1.31 9.13 11.93
CA MET A 59 -1.53 9.60 10.57
C MET A 59 -1.62 8.42 9.60
N SER A 60 -2.53 8.53 8.63
CA SER A 60 -2.64 7.55 7.54
C SER A 60 -1.40 7.60 6.63
N SER A 61 -1.03 6.46 6.07
CA SER A 61 0.04 6.37 5.06
C SER A 61 -0.21 7.24 3.83
N HIS A 62 -1.47 7.58 3.54
CA HIS A 62 -1.82 8.58 2.52
C HIS A 62 -1.21 9.96 2.80
N SER A 63 -1.02 10.30 4.08
CA SER A 63 -0.46 11.58 4.48
C SER A 63 1.00 11.76 4.06
N TYR A 64 1.69 10.67 3.76
CA TYR A 64 3.08 10.69 3.25
C TYR A 64 3.18 10.57 1.75
N GLY A 65 2.06 10.46 1.06
CA GLY A 65 2.05 10.09 -0.34
C GLY A 65 2.53 8.66 -0.59
N ALA A 66 2.36 7.78 0.39
CA ALA A 66 2.87 6.41 0.37
C ALA A 66 1.77 5.35 0.27
N ALA A 67 0.53 5.75 0.07
CA ALA A 67 -0.58 4.81 -0.08
C ALA A 67 -1.53 5.23 -1.19
N TRP A 68 -2.06 4.24 -1.86
CA TRP A 68 -3.01 4.41 -2.95
C TRP A 68 -4.19 3.46 -2.77
N ASP A 69 -5.41 3.98 -2.89
CA ASP A 69 -6.64 3.19 -2.91
C ASP A 69 -7.07 2.98 -4.36
N TRP A 70 -7.05 1.73 -4.78
CA TRP A 70 -7.41 1.33 -6.13
C TRP A 70 -8.74 0.57 -6.13
N ARG A 71 -9.71 1.12 -6.82
CA ARG A 71 -10.98 0.45 -7.08
C ARG A 71 -10.86 -0.36 -8.37
N TYR A 72 -10.72 -1.66 -8.22
CA TYR A 72 -10.59 -2.59 -9.34
C TYR A 72 -11.95 -2.87 -9.99
N ASN A 73 -11.94 -3.36 -11.22
CA ASN A 73 -13.16 -3.71 -11.94
C ASN A 73 -13.68 -5.10 -11.56
N THR A 74 -12.79 -6.10 -11.44
CA THR A 74 -13.18 -7.46 -11.12
C THR A 74 -12.34 -8.01 -9.97
N ARG A 75 -12.95 -8.93 -9.22
CA ARG A 75 -12.25 -9.61 -8.11
C ARG A 75 -11.06 -10.43 -8.62
N ARG A 76 -11.18 -11.02 -9.80
CA ARG A 76 -10.10 -11.78 -10.44
C ARG A 76 -8.88 -10.91 -10.70
N GLU A 77 -9.10 -9.71 -11.20
CA GLU A 77 -8.01 -8.75 -11.44
C GLU A 77 -7.37 -8.29 -10.13
N ALA A 78 -8.16 -8.05 -9.09
CA ALA A 78 -7.64 -7.71 -7.77
C ALA A 78 -6.72 -8.81 -7.23
N GLN A 79 -7.13 -10.06 -7.34
CA GLN A 79 -6.33 -11.20 -6.89
C GLN A 79 -5.05 -11.35 -7.70
N ALA A 80 -5.11 -11.14 -9.01
CA ALA A 80 -3.93 -11.15 -9.86
C ALA A 80 -2.96 -10.03 -9.49
N ALA A 81 -3.47 -8.84 -9.21
CA ALA A 81 -2.67 -7.69 -8.78
C ALA A 81 -2.01 -7.95 -7.43
N ILE A 82 -2.72 -8.51 -6.46
CA ILE A 82 -2.16 -8.87 -5.15
C ILE A 82 -0.96 -9.82 -5.33
N ARG A 83 -1.12 -10.89 -6.10
CA ARG A 83 -0.03 -11.84 -6.36
C ARG A 83 1.17 -11.16 -7.01
N PHE A 84 0.93 -10.32 -8.00
CA PHE A 84 1.98 -9.58 -8.70
C PHE A 84 2.73 -8.63 -7.78
N LEU A 85 2.01 -7.85 -6.98
CA LEU A 85 2.59 -6.88 -6.06
C LEU A 85 3.43 -7.55 -4.97
N ILE A 86 2.98 -8.70 -4.47
CA ILE A 86 3.73 -9.47 -3.47
C ILE A 86 4.99 -10.06 -4.10
N LYS A 87 4.88 -10.67 -5.28
CA LYS A 87 6.00 -11.30 -5.98
C LYS A 87 7.11 -10.31 -6.28
N HIS A 88 6.76 -9.09 -6.67
CA HIS A 88 7.71 -8.03 -7.03
C HIS A 88 7.81 -6.93 -5.99
N SER A 89 7.52 -7.26 -4.74
CA SER A 89 7.45 -6.25 -3.67
C SER A 89 8.75 -5.49 -3.46
N GLU A 90 9.89 -6.10 -3.66
CA GLU A 90 11.19 -5.43 -3.53
C GLU A 90 11.40 -4.40 -4.63
N GLU A 91 11.22 -4.80 -5.89
CA GLU A 91 11.40 -3.92 -7.04
C GLU A 91 10.40 -2.78 -7.05
N LEU A 92 9.20 -3.03 -6.57
CA LEU A 92 8.11 -2.06 -6.53
C LEU A 92 8.04 -1.25 -5.25
N GLY A 93 8.78 -1.66 -4.23
CA GLY A 93 8.75 -1.00 -2.93
C GLY A 93 7.40 -1.11 -2.23
N ILE A 94 6.81 -2.29 -2.21
CA ILE A 94 5.52 -2.54 -1.55
C ILE A 94 5.76 -3.00 -0.12
N GLN A 95 5.03 -2.43 0.83
CA GLN A 95 5.10 -2.85 2.24
C GLN A 95 3.81 -3.44 2.78
N ALA A 96 2.65 -3.06 2.25
CA ALA A 96 1.37 -3.58 2.71
C ALA A 96 0.31 -3.50 1.62
N ILE A 97 -0.63 -4.43 1.67
CA ILE A 97 -1.83 -4.43 0.83
C ILE A 97 -3.01 -4.75 1.74
N HIS A 98 -3.99 -3.85 1.79
CA HIS A 98 -5.23 -4.08 2.51
C HIS A 98 -6.32 -4.44 1.50
N ASP A 99 -6.76 -5.69 1.55
CA ASP A 99 -7.84 -6.18 0.73
C ASP A 99 -9.16 -6.02 1.50
N TYR A 100 -9.83 -4.91 1.25
CA TYR A 100 -11.04 -4.58 2.01
C TYR A 100 -12.17 -5.58 1.78
N TYR A 101 -12.45 -5.91 0.54
CA TYR A 101 -13.49 -6.88 0.21
C TYR A 101 -13.22 -8.26 0.83
N GLY A 102 -11.99 -8.72 0.75
CA GLY A 102 -11.59 -10.00 1.31
C GLY A 102 -11.38 -10.02 2.83
N GLY A 103 -11.39 -8.85 3.47
CA GLY A 103 -11.15 -8.74 4.91
C GLY A 103 -9.76 -9.16 5.33
N THR A 104 -8.75 -8.95 4.49
CA THR A 104 -7.40 -9.47 4.67
C THR A 104 -6.36 -8.38 4.50
N ILE A 105 -5.37 -8.38 5.37
CA ILE A 105 -4.19 -7.52 5.27
C ILE A 105 -2.97 -8.37 4.97
N TRP A 106 -2.23 -7.98 3.94
CA TRP A 106 -0.94 -8.55 3.57
C TRP A 106 0.16 -7.56 3.94
N ARG A 107 1.17 -7.98 4.68
CA ARG A 107 2.28 -7.12 5.09
C ARG A 107 3.63 -7.81 4.92
N SER A 108 4.63 -7.04 4.55
CA SER A 108 6.03 -7.49 4.54
C SER A 108 6.66 -7.41 5.92
N VAL A 109 6.11 -6.57 6.80
CA VAL A 109 6.55 -6.42 8.18
C VAL A 109 5.50 -7.00 9.11
N ARG A 110 5.96 -7.76 10.09
CA ARG A 110 5.07 -8.46 11.00
C ARG A 110 5.36 -8.15 12.45
N PRO A 111 4.33 -8.12 13.29
CA PRO A 111 4.52 -8.12 14.74
C PRO A 111 5.15 -9.43 15.23
N ALA A 112 4.83 -10.55 14.60
CA ALA A 112 5.34 -11.86 14.98
C ALA A 112 6.75 -12.07 14.45
N PRO A 113 7.69 -12.52 15.28
CA PRO A 113 9.11 -12.55 14.93
C PRO A 113 9.51 -13.59 13.90
N ASP A 114 8.70 -14.60 13.68
CA ASP A 114 8.96 -15.73 12.78
C ASP A 114 8.51 -15.47 11.34
N GLU A 115 7.95 -14.34 11.09
CA GLU A 115 7.20 -14.09 9.89
C GLU A 115 8.00 -13.32 8.85
N GLY A 116 8.91 -13.94 8.23
CA GLY A 116 9.63 -13.33 7.12
C GLY A 116 8.77 -13.22 5.87
N GLY A 117 7.87 -12.26 5.77
CA GLY A 117 7.24 -12.05 4.50
C GLY A 117 5.71 -11.96 4.46
N TRP A 118 5.17 -12.27 3.33
CA TRP A 118 3.82 -11.94 2.90
C TRP A 118 2.82 -13.05 3.23
N LYS A 119 2.32 -13.06 4.45
CA LYS A 119 1.21 -13.95 4.81
C LYS A 119 -0.06 -13.12 5.02
N PRO A 120 -1.22 -13.61 4.59
CA PRO A 120 -2.48 -12.93 4.82
C PRO A 120 -2.84 -12.97 6.30
N GLN A 121 -3.38 -11.86 6.80
CA GLN A 121 -3.91 -11.76 8.15
C GLN A 121 -5.35 -11.30 8.07
N PRO A 122 -6.32 -12.09 8.56
CA PRO A 122 -7.69 -11.62 8.67
C PRO A 122 -7.76 -10.35 9.51
N ASN A 123 -8.57 -9.40 9.09
CA ASN A 123 -8.80 -8.17 9.82
C ASN A 123 -10.25 -7.75 9.69
N ASN A 124 -10.87 -7.43 10.79
CA ASN A 124 -12.26 -6.96 10.85
C ASN A 124 -12.40 -5.70 11.71
N THR A 125 -11.27 -5.10 12.12
CA THR A 125 -11.27 -3.92 12.98
C THR A 125 -11.24 -2.61 12.21
N VAL A 126 -10.76 -2.63 10.97
CA VAL A 126 -10.73 -1.45 10.11
C VAL A 126 -12.09 -1.27 9.43
N THR A 127 -12.61 -0.05 9.46
CA THR A 127 -13.89 0.27 8.83
C THR A 127 -13.89 -0.10 7.33
N GLY A 128 -14.87 -0.91 6.92
CA GLY A 128 -15.00 -1.39 5.55
C GLY A 128 -14.42 -2.77 5.29
N MET A 129 -13.58 -3.29 6.18
CA MET A 129 -13.01 -4.63 6.03
C MET A 129 -14.08 -5.72 6.04
N GLY A 130 -14.02 -6.61 5.04
CA GLY A 130 -14.95 -7.72 4.90
C GLY A 130 -16.33 -7.33 4.37
N GLN A 131 -16.53 -6.09 3.94
CA GLN A 131 -17.82 -5.61 3.47
C GLN A 131 -17.96 -5.77 1.95
N ALA A 132 -19.11 -6.23 1.49
CA ALA A 132 -19.36 -6.48 0.07
C ALA A 132 -19.27 -5.22 -0.81
N TRP A 133 -19.49 -4.04 -0.26
CA TRP A 133 -19.40 -2.78 -0.97
C TRP A 133 -17.96 -2.24 -1.09
N ALA A 134 -17.03 -2.77 -0.28
CA ALA A 134 -15.67 -2.26 -0.17
C ALA A 134 -14.72 -2.90 -1.20
N LYS A 135 -15.01 -2.70 -2.48
CA LYS A 135 -14.26 -3.34 -3.59
C LYS A 135 -13.05 -2.51 -4.01
N TRP A 136 -12.10 -2.33 -3.08
CA TRP A 136 -10.83 -1.69 -3.39
C TRP A 136 -9.68 -2.33 -2.63
N LEU A 137 -8.47 -2.09 -3.14
CA LEU A 137 -7.22 -2.41 -2.46
C LEU A 137 -6.58 -1.12 -1.98
N HIS A 138 -6.09 -1.13 -0.76
CA HIS A 138 -5.21 -0.09 -0.23
C HIS A 138 -3.79 -0.62 -0.32
N ILE A 139 -2.93 0.06 -1.09
CA ILE A 139 -1.58 -0.38 -1.39
C ILE A 139 -0.60 0.62 -0.78
N GLU A 140 0.27 0.14 0.11
CA GLU A 140 1.27 0.97 0.77
C GLU A 140 2.66 0.68 0.22
N THR A 141 3.41 1.75 -0.03
CA THR A 141 4.79 1.67 -0.51
C THR A 141 5.77 2.00 0.60
N THR A 142 7.03 1.59 0.41
CA THR A 142 8.09 1.78 1.40
C THR A 142 8.66 3.19 1.35
N LYS A 143 9.18 3.64 2.48
CA LYS A 143 9.98 4.87 2.58
C LYS A 143 11.19 4.84 1.64
N PHE A 144 11.85 3.70 1.52
CA PHE A 144 13.05 3.55 0.71
C PHE A 144 12.80 3.74 -0.78
N ALA A 145 11.60 3.38 -1.24
CA ALA A 145 11.23 3.51 -2.65
C ALA A 145 10.62 4.87 -3.00
N TRP A 146 10.42 5.75 -2.03
CA TRP A 146 9.62 6.96 -2.20
C TRP A 146 9.99 7.77 -3.45
N GLY A 147 11.26 8.00 -3.69
CA GLY A 147 11.76 8.80 -4.81
C GLY A 147 11.90 8.08 -6.15
N LYS A 148 11.63 6.77 -6.21
CA LYS A 148 11.81 6.00 -7.44
C LYS A 148 10.74 6.35 -8.46
N SER A 149 11.13 6.98 -9.55
CA SER A 149 10.23 7.43 -10.62
C SER A 149 10.31 6.59 -11.90
N LYS A 150 11.26 5.67 -11.98
CA LYS A 150 11.40 4.78 -13.14
C LYS A 150 10.12 3.97 -13.35
N ARG A 151 9.69 3.84 -14.61
CA ARG A 151 8.48 3.06 -14.92
C ARG A 151 8.62 1.63 -14.43
N ILE A 152 7.52 1.06 -13.97
CA ILE A 152 7.52 -0.29 -13.39
C ILE A 152 8.01 -1.32 -14.41
N GLU A 153 7.62 -1.21 -15.67
CA GLU A 153 8.06 -2.12 -16.74
C GLU A 153 9.59 -2.18 -16.83
N ASP A 154 10.25 -1.05 -16.60
CA ASP A 154 11.70 -0.95 -16.70
C ASP A 154 12.41 -1.47 -15.45
N ARG A 155 11.71 -1.59 -14.32
CA ARG A 155 12.26 -2.16 -13.08
C ARG A 155 12.22 -3.70 -13.07
N LEU A 156 11.35 -4.30 -13.85
CA LEU A 156 11.11 -5.74 -13.87
C LEU A 156 11.93 -6.49 -14.92
N VAL A 157 12.78 -5.79 -15.61
CA VAL A 157 13.65 -6.39 -16.64
C VAL A 157 14.84 -7.10 -16.00
#